data_9486af36dbf4191dd60402e59c8f39f3
#
_entry.id   9486af36dbf4191dd60402e59c8f39f3
#
_cell.length_a   1.000
_cell.length_b   1.000
_cell.length_c   1.000
_cell.angle_alpha   90.00
_cell.angle_beta   90.00
_cell.angle_gamma   90.00
#
_symmetry.space_group_name_H-M   'P 1'
#
loop_
_entity.id
_entity.type
_entity.pdbx_description
1 polymer ?
#
loop_
_entity_poly.entity_id
_entity_poly.type
_entity_poly.pdbx_seq_one_letter_code
_entity_poly.pdbx_strand_id
1 'polypeptide(L)'
;MAVCLAIIQTNHYSGGDRMNAVQAEKKDSRFGRFLNAVERGGNKLPHPVTIFLWLSLIVIIVSEIVYRLGVPITYYDAKAEEQVTIFAVSLLNLDGLRYIVHSATNNFTSFAPLGTVLVAMLGVGVAEGSGLIDATLKKLVLGTPKSLITAVVVFAGIMSNIASDAGYIVLVPLGAVVFMSFGRHPLAGIAAAFAGVSAGFSANLVLGTTDPLLAGITNEALRAASIDYTMEATGNWWFMAVSTILLVILGWYVTEKIVEPRLGEYKGSHTVEAMTVSDAEKKGLKAAGLSLLLFTALFLVCIIPENAVFKVDGDLKQFLHDGLVPIIMLFFLIPGLVFGKVAGTIKSDKDAVKFASKAMASMGGYLVLAFVASQFVNYFNYTKLGTLLAVSGSKLLESIHFTGLPLIVAFIIVAAFINLFIGSASAKWAIMAPIFVPMMYNLHLTPELTQLAYRIGDSTTNIISPLMSYFALIVTVVEKYDEDTGLGTLISLMLPYSMIFLIGWTLLLIVWYFTGLPIGPHGAYMLM
;
A
#
# COMPACT_ATOMS: atom_id res chain seq x y z
N MET A 1 -9.85 -15.42 -40.74
CA MET A 1 -10.67 -16.55 -40.20
C MET A 1 -10.28 -17.91 -40.73
N ALA A 2 -9.32 -18.04 -41.65
CA ALA A 2 -8.86 -19.31 -42.21
C ALA A 2 -7.47 -19.77 -41.70
N VAL A 3 -6.78 -19.01 -40.86
CA VAL A 3 -5.46 -19.34 -40.29
C VAL A 3 -5.55 -19.88 -38.84
N CYS A 4 -6.70 -19.69 -38.16
CA CYS A 4 -6.93 -20.22 -36.81
C CYS A 4 -7.45 -21.67 -36.76
N LEU A 5 -7.77 -22.29 -37.90
CA LEU A 5 -8.31 -23.67 -37.94
C LEU A 5 -7.28 -24.73 -38.35
N ALA A 6 -6.04 -24.38 -38.66
CA ALA A 6 -4.99 -25.31 -39.12
C ALA A 6 -4.01 -25.76 -38.02
N ILE A 7 -4.17 -25.33 -36.75
CA ILE A 7 -3.26 -25.73 -35.63
C ILE A 7 -3.93 -26.76 -34.68
N ILE A 8 -5.16 -27.20 -34.95
CA ILE A 8 -5.91 -28.14 -34.05
C ILE A 8 -5.82 -29.59 -34.52
N GLN A 9 -5.15 -29.89 -35.61
CA GLN A 9 -4.99 -31.31 -36.06
C GLN A 9 -3.54 -31.63 -36.30
N THR A 10 -2.81 -31.99 -35.26
CA THR A 10 -1.76 -33.05 -35.21
C THR A 10 -1.06 -32.95 -33.85
N ASN A 11 -1.45 -33.78 -32.90
CA ASN A 11 -0.57 -34.65 -32.13
C ASN A 11 -1.37 -35.43 -31.06
N HIS A 12 -1.86 -36.58 -31.45
CA HIS A 12 -2.13 -37.67 -30.51
C HIS A 12 -0.80 -38.33 -30.17
N TYR A 13 -0.31 -38.12 -28.93
CA TYR A 13 0.50 -39.15 -28.22
C TYR A 13 0.46 -38.89 -26.71
N SER A 14 -0.20 -39.79 -25.99
CA SER A 14 0.02 -40.31 -24.62
C SER A 14 0.74 -39.42 -23.56
N GLY A 15 0.26 -38.22 -23.27
CA GLY A 15 0.69 -37.45 -22.11
C GLY A 15 -0.42 -37.19 -21.07
N GLY A 16 -1.66 -37.56 -21.41
CA GLY A 16 -2.85 -37.16 -20.62
C GLY A 16 -2.96 -37.75 -19.22
N ASP A 17 -2.43 -38.95 -19.01
CA ASP A 17 -2.58 -39.64 -17.72
C ASP A 17 -1.60 -39.15 -16.64
N ARG A 18 -0.41 -38.67 -17.01
CA ARG A 18 0.54 -38.08 -16.05
C ARG A 18 0.16 -36.67 -15.66
N MET A 19 -0.36 -35.84 -16.56
CA MET A 19 -0.82 -34.48 -16.24
C MET A 19 -2.05 -34.51 -15.32
N ASN A 20 -2.98 -35.43 -15.52
CA ASN A 20 -4.15 -35.60 -14.66
C ASN A 20 -3.78 -36.09 -13.25
N ALA A 21 -2.78 -36.98 -13.12
CA ALA A 21 -2.31 -37.45 -11.82
C ALA A 21 -1.56 -36.35 -11.02
N VAL A 22 -0.70 -35.56 -11.67
CA VAL A 22 0.03 -34.44 -11.03
C VAL A 22 -0.90 -33.29 -10.68
N GLN A 23 -1.93 -33.00 -11.49
CA GLN A 23 -2.97 -32.03 -11.16
C GLN A 23 -3.93 -32.53 -10.07
N ALA A 24 -4.20 -33.82 -9.98
CA ALA A 24 -5.02 -34.42 -8.93
C ALA A 24 -4.30 -34.43 -7.56
N GLU A 25 -2.99 -34.76 -7.51
CA GLU A 25 -2.21 -34.71 -6.27
C GLU A 25 -2.02 -33.28 -5.73
N LYS A 26 -1.87 -32.27 -6.61
CA LYS A 26 -1.80 -30.83 -6.18
C LYS A 26 -3.15 -30.30 -5.66
N LYS A 27 -4.29 -30.91 -6.02
CA LYS A 27 -5.64 -30.46 -5.57
C LYS A 27 -6.02 -30.87 -4.16
N ASP A 28 -5.38 -31.85 -3.56
CA ASP A 28 -5.86 -32.50 -2.35
C ASP A 28 -5.10 -32.15 -1.07
N SER A 29 -4.08 -31.30 -1.12
CA SER A 29 -3.43 -30.84 0.11
C SER A 29 -4.39 -29.93 0.91
N ARG A 30 -4.39 -30.03 2.27
CA ARG A 30 -5.17 -29.15 3.15
C ARG A 30 -4.91 -27.66 2.85
N PHE A 31 -3.68 -27.36 2.47
CA PHE A 31 -3.24 -26.02 2.09
C PHE A 31 -3.81 -25.61 0.72
N GLY A 32 -3.79 -26.48 -0.29
CA GLY A 32 -4.42 -26.23 -1.60
C GLY A 32 -5.93 -25.99 -1.48
N ARG A 33 -6.62 -26.73 -0.60
CA ARG A 33 -8.06 -26.49 -0.31
C ARG A 33 -8.30 -25.15 0.38
N PHE A 34 -7.45 -24.72 1.29
CA PHE A 34 -7.50 -23.40 1.92
C PHE A 34 -7.33 -22.28 0.89
N LEU A 35 -6.30 -22.38 0.01
CA LEU A 35 -6.06 -21.40 -1.04
C LEU A 35 -7.21 -21.30 -2.04
N ASN A 36 -7.76 -22.43 -2.47
CA ASN A 36 -8.94 -22.48 -3.35
C ASN A 36 -10.21 -21.93 -2.66
N ALA A 37 -10.30 -22.01 -1.34
CA ALA A 37 -11.39 -21.41 -0.58
C ALA A 37 -11.22 -19.89 -0.48
N VAL A 38 -9.99 -19.39 -0.25
CA VAL A 38 -9.65 -17.96 -0.23
C VAL A 38 -9.91 -17.35 -1.61
N GLU A 39 -9.43 -17.99 -2.68
CA GLU A 39 -9.67 -17.54 -4.06
C GLU A 39 -11.17 -17.50 -4.40
N ARG A 40 -11.89 -18.60 -4.14
CA ARG A 40 -13.35 -18.63 -4.37
C ARG A 40 -14.12 -17.67 -3.50
N GLY A 41 -13.72 -17.46 -2.25
CA GLY A 41 -14.31 -16.49 -1.35
C GLY A 41 -14.05 -15.06 -1.82
N GLY A 42 -12.81 -14.77 -2.20
CA GLY A 42 -12.39 -13.47 -2.68
C GLY A 42 -13.03 -13.08 -4.02
N ASN A 43 -13.09 -14.02 -4.98
CA ASN A 43 -13.75 -13.79 -6.26
C ASN A 43 -15.28 -13.58 -6.16
N LYS A 44 -15.89 -13.90 -5.00
CA LYS A 44 -17.30 -13.59 -4.71
C LYS A 44 -17.48 -12.24 -4.05
N LEU A 45 -16.41 -11.62 -3.54
CA LEU A 45 -16.50 -10.28 -2.97
C LEU A 45 -16.81 -9.27 -4.08
N PRO A 46 -17.77 -8.38 -3.87
CA PRO A 46 -18.04 -7.31 -4.83
C PRO A 46 -16.86 -6.33 -4.90
N HIS A 47 -16.83 -5.54 -5.97
CA HIS A 47 -15.86 -4.47 -6.12
C HIS A 47 -15.87 -3.54 -4.88
N PRO A 48 -14.72 -2.99 -4.42
CA PRO A 48 -14.65 -2.10 -3.24
C PRO A 48 -15.70 -0.98 -3.24
N VAL A 49 -15.98 -0.37 -4.37
CA VAL A 49 -17.06 0.63 -4.51
C VAL A 49 -18.41 0.07 -4.08
N THR A 50 -18.73 -1.16 -4.49
CA THR A 50 -19.99 -1.85 -4.13
C THR A 50 -20.03 -2.17 -2.64
N ILE A 51 -18.89 -2.54 -2.04
CA ILE A 51 -18.79 -2.77 -0.59
C ILE A 51 -19.14 -1.47 0.17
N PHE A 52 -18.57 -0.33 -0.23
CA PHE A 52 -18.91 0.96 0.40
C PHE A 52 -20.36 1.38 0.20
N LEU A 53 -20.97 1.07 -0.93
CA LEU A 53 -22.40 1.27 -1.13
C LEU A 53 -23.24 0.44 -0.12
N TRP A 54 -22.90 -0.84 0.05
CA TRP A 54 -23.55 -1.69 1.05
C TRP A 54 -23.30 -1.20 2.48
N LEU A 55 -22.07 -0.79 2.81
CA LEU A 55 -21.76 -0.23 4.12
C LEU A 55 -22.54 1.06 4.38
N SER A 56 -22.69 1.94 3.39
CA SER A 56 -23.51 3.15 3.49
C SER A 56 -25.00 2.81 3.77
N LEU A 57 -25.56 1.82 3.07
CA LEU A 57 -26.92 1.34 3.31
C LEU A 57 -27.06 0.74 4.71
N ILE A 58 -26.08 -0.05 5.16
CA ILE A 58 -26.07 -0.61 6.51
C ILE A 58 -26.04 0.52 7.56
N VAL A 59 -25.21 1.54 7.38
CA VAL A 59 -25.17 2.72 8.27
C VAL A 59 -26.53 3.42 8.34
N ILE A 60 -27.19 3.62 7.19
CA ILE A 60 -28.54 4.24 7.13
C ILE A 60 -29.54 3.40 7.95
N ILE A 61 -29.58 2.08 7.75
CA ILE A 61 -30.54 1.19 8.44
C ILE A 61 -30.20 1.10 9.95
N VAL A 62 -28.91 0.87 10.29
CA VAL A 62 -28.47 0.74 11.68
C VAL A 62 -28.69 2.05 12.44
N SER A 63 -28.49 3.21 11.81
CA SER A 63 -28.75 4.51 12.43
C SER A 63 -30.19 4.66 12.89
N GLU A 64 -31.16 4.21 12.09
CA GLU A 64 -32.57 4.22 12.45
C GLU A 64 -32.87 3.27 13.62
N ILE A 65 -32.31 2.06 13.60
CA ILE A 65 -32.50 1.08 14.67
C ILE A 65 -31.93 1.61 16.00
N VAL A 66 -30.69 2.10 16.01
CA VAL A 66 -30.03 2.60 17.23
C VAL A 66 -30.71 3.88 17.73
N TYR A 67 -31.15 4.76 16.83
CA TYR A 67 -31.94 5.96 17.16
C TYR A 67 -33.25 5.57 17.89
N ARG A 68 -34.01 4.61 17.38
CA ARG A 68 -35.25 4.13 18.00
C ARG A 68 -35.02 3.44 19.33
N LEU A 69 -33.90 2.74 19.50
CA LEU A 69 -33.55 2.10 20.77
C LEU A 69 -33.16 3.13 21.83
N GLY A 70 -32.82 4.36 21.45
CA GLY A 70 -32.51 5.45 22.38
C GLY A 70 -31.31 5.16 23.27
N VAL A 71 -30.33 4.37 22.79
CA VAL A 71 -29.14 3.97 23.58
C VAL A 71 -28.24 5.18 23.81
N PRO A 72 -28.12 5.68 25.06
CA PRO A 72 -27.21 6.77 25.38
C PRO A 72 -25.78 6.22 25.50
N ILE A 73 -24.81 6.98 24.98
CA ILE A 73 -23.41 6.73 25.26
C ILE A 73 -22.80 7.94 25.89
N THR A 74 -22.24 7.76 27.08
CA THR A 74 -21.54 8.81 27.83
C THR A 74 -20.05 8.55 27.74
N TYR A 75 -19.31 9.58 27.35
CA TYR A 75 -17.85 9.59 27.31
C TYR A 75 -17.33 10.96 27.79
N TYR A 76 -16.04 11.01 28.14
CA TYR A 76 -15.38 12.26 28.51
C TYR A 76 -14.91 12.97 27.24
N ASP A 77 -15.43 14.17 26.98
CA ASP A 77 -14.98 15.02 25.88
C ASP A 77 -13.82 15.89 26.38
N ALA A 78 -12.62 15.66 25.85
CA ALA A 78 -11.42 16.38 26.26
C ALA A 78 -11.43 17.87 25.87
N LYS A 79 -12.24 18.27 24.86
CA LYS A 79 -12.40 19.69 24.47
C LYS A 79 -13.37 20.43 25.38
N ALA A 80 -14.48 19.76 25.73
CA ALA A 80 -15.49 20.32 26.61
C ALA A 80 -15.08 20.20 28.09
N GLU A 81 -14.05 19.36 28.39
CA GLU A 81 -13.61 18.99 29.74
C GLU A 81 -14.75 18.44 30.62
N GLU A 82 -15.77 17.84 29.99
CA GLU A 82 -16.94 17.32 30.69
C GLU A 82 -17.40 15.95 30.13
N GLN A 83 -18.28 15.29 30.87
CA GLN A 83 -18.94 14.09 30.39
C GLN A 83 -20.09 14.47 29.45
N VAL A 84 -19.99 14.05 28.20
CA VAL A 84 -21.01 14.28 27.17
C VAL A 84 -21.78 12.98 26.91
N THR A 85 -23.11 13.09 26.90
CA THR A 85 -23.98 11.99 26.50
C THR A 85 -24.53 12.24 25.11
N ILE A 86 -24.24 11.32 24.17
CA ILE A 86 -24.72 11.39 22.80
C ILE A 86 -25.72 10.27 22.50
N PHE A 87 -26.59 10.54 21.53
CA PHE A 87 -27.54 9.56 20.95
C PHE A 87 -27.25 9.43 19.47
N ALA A 88 -27.61 8.29 18.89
CA ALA A 88 -27.57 8.12 17.45
C ALA A 88 -28.55 9.09 16.76
N VAL A 89 -28.18 9.53 15.56
CA VAL A 89 -29.03 10.35 14.69
C VAL A 89 -29.45 9.48 13.49
N SER A 90 -30.75 9.47 13.17
CA SER A 90 -31.28 8.70 12.04
C SER A 90 -31.02 9.41 10.70
N LEU A 91 -30.65 8.65 9.68
CA LEU A 91 -30.62 9.10 8.27
C LEU A 91 -31.96 8.84 7.53
N LEU A 92 -32.92 8.11 8.13
CA LEU A 92 -34.21 7.82 7.51
C LEU A 92 -35.32 8.82 7.88
N ASN A 93 -35.01 9.85 8.68
CA ASN A 93 -35.92 10.96 8.90
C ASN A 93 -35.76 12.04 7.80
N LEU A 94 -36.63 13.06 7.82
CA LEU A 94 -36.63 14.12 6.80
C LEU A 94 -35.29 14.88 6.73
N ASP A 95 -34.67 15.16 7.86
CA ASP A 95 -33.39 15.88 7.93
C ASP A 95 -32.23 15.00 7.47
N GLY A 96 -32.25 13.70 7.79
CA GLY A 96 -31.31 12.73 7.29
C GLY A 96 -31.37 12.56 5.76
N LEU A 97 -32.56 12.49 5.19
CA LEU A 97 -32.74 12.42 3.74
C LEU A 97 -32.28 13.70 3.05
N ARG A 98 -32.54 14.87 3.64
CA ARG A 98 -31.99 16.14 3.16
C ARG A 98 -30.46 16.14 3.22
N TYR A 99 -29.88 15.67 4.32
CA TYR A 99 -28.44 15.58 4.48
C TYR A 99 -27.81 14.70 3.38
N ILE A 100 -28.35 13.52 3.09
CA ILE A 100 -27.86 12.62 2.04
C ILE A 100 -27.73 13.36 0.69
N VAL A 101 -28.76 14.13 0.30
CA VAL A 101 -28.78 14.82 -1.00
C VAL A 101 -27.92 16.08 -0.99
N HIS A 102 -28.04 16.93 0.03
CA HIS A 102 -27.40 18.25 0.07
C HIS A 102 -25.89 18.17 0.35
N SER A 103 -25.44 17.15 1.10
CA SER A 103 -24.02 17.02 1.47
C SER A 103 -23.20 16.22 0.46
N ALA A 104 -23.81 15.49 -0.47
CA ALA A 104 -23.11 14.51 -1.31
C ALA A 104 -21.89 15.09 -2.06
N THR A 105 -22.04 16.25 -2.69
CA THR A 105 -20.94 16.91 -3.39
C THR A 105 -19.87 17.41 -2.41
N ASN A 106 -20.28 18.03 -1.32
CA ASN A 106 -19.34 18.56 -0.32
C ASN A 106 -18.57 17.42 0.38
N ASN A 107 -19.22 16.34 0.72
CA ASN A 107 -18.57 15.15 1.30
C ASN A 107 -17.42 14.65 0.40
N PHE A 108 -17.64 14.65 -0.92
CA PHE A 108 -16.62 14.24 -1.88
C PHE A 108 -15.49 15.26 -2.02
N THR A 109 -15.82 16.53 -2.22
CA THR A 109 -14.81 17.58 -2.49
C THR A 109 -13.97 17.93 -1.26
N SER A 110 -14.50 17.76 -0.06
CA SER A 110 -13.78 17.96 1.21
C SER A 110 -13.10 16.69 1.72
N PHE A 111 -13.18 15.57 1.00
CA PHE A 111 -12.52 14.33 1.41
C PHE A 111 -11.01 14.47 1.32
N ALA A 112 -10.33 14.57 2.47
CA ALA A 112 -8.91 14.93 2.55
C ALA A 112 -7.98 14.10 1.66
N PRO A 113 -8.15 12.76 1.52
CA PRO A 113 -7.31 11.97 0.64
C PRO A 113 -7.43 12.30 -0.85
N LEU A 114 -8.53 12.92 -1.28
CA LEU A 114 -8.77 13.22 -2.70
C LEU A 114 -7.73 14.17 -3.27
N GLY A 115 -7.58 15.35 -2.65
CA GLY A 115 -6.65 16.37 -3.11
C GLY A 115 -5.19 15.94 -2.98
N THR A 116 -4.82 15.36 -1.84
CA THR A 116 -3.45 14.95 -1.55
C THR A 116 -2.92 13.91 -2.54
N VAL A 117 -3.74 12.90 -2.87
CA VAL A 117 -3.35 11.85 -3.83
C VAL A 117 -3.21 12.39 -5.24
N LEU A 118 -4.19 13.17 -5.71
CA LEU A 118 -4.15 13.73 -7.07
C LEU A 118 -2.95 14.65 -7.27
N VAL A 119 -2.63 15.51 -6.29
CA VAL A 119 -1.47 16.39 -6.37
C VAL A 119 -0.16 15.60 -6.41
N ALA A 120 0.02 14.62 -5.51
CA ALA A 120 1.23 13.78 -5.52
C ALA A 120 1.42 13.04 -6.85
N MET A 121 0.33 12.49 -7.40
CA MET A 121 0.34 11.71 -8.64
C MET A 121 0.69 12.52 -9.89
N LEU A 122 0.50 13.84 -9.88
CA LEU A 122 0.97 14.70 -11.00
C LEU A 122 2.49 14.60 -11.17
N GLY A 123 3.25 14.69 -10.08
CA GLY A 123 4.71 14.61 -10.12
C GLY A 123 5.20 13.19 -10.45
N VAL A 124 4.66 12.21 -9.74
CA VAL A 124 5.01 10.78 -9.94
C VAL A 124 4.70 10.34 -11.36
N GLY A 125 3.54 10.72 -11.93
CA GLY A 125 3.15 10.34 -13.27
C GLY A 125 4.07 10.91 -14.36
N VAL A 126 4.65 12.09 -14.16
CA VAL A 126 5.66 12.64 -15.07
C VAL A 126 7.00 11.89 -14.90
N ALA A 127 7.41 11.58 -13.68
CA ALA A 127 8.62 10.80 -13.41
C ALA A 127 8.54 9.38 -14.01
N GLU A 128 7.39 8.73 -13.89
CA GLU A 128 7.11 7.41 -14.48
C GLU A 128 7.05 7.50 -16.01
N GLY A 129 6.21 8.39 -16.55
CA GLY A 129 6.00 8.53 -17.99
C GLY A 129 7.26 8.98 -18.75
N SER A 130 8.16 9.73 -18.11
CA SER A 130 9.46 10.09 -18.67
C SER A 130 10.44 8.92 -18.75
N GLY A 131 10.23 7.83 -17.98
CA GLY A 131 11.13 6.70 -17.83
C GLY A 131 12.22 6.87 -16.76
N LEU A 132 12.16 7.94 -15.96
CA LEU A 132 13.14 8.18 -14.87
C LEU A 132 13.16 7.02 -13.86
N ILE A 133 11.98 6.56 -13.46
CA ILE A 133 11.83 5.51 -12.45
C ILE A 133 12.39 4.21 -12.98
N ASP A 134 12.00 3.80 -14.19
CA ASP A 134 12.48 2.58 -14.85
C ASP A 134 14.01 2.59 -15.01
N ALA A 135 14.57 3.70 -15.50
CA ALA A 135 16.02 3.85 -15.68
C ALA A 135 16.76 3.81 -14.34
N THR A 136 16.18 4.36 -13.28
CA THR A 136 16.76 4.34 -11.93
C THR A 136 16.81 2.92 -11.38
N LEU A 137 15.70 2.18 -11.48
CA LEU A 137 15.60 0.80 -11.03
C LEU A 137 16.57 -0.11 -11.83
N LYS A 138 16.59 0.00 -13.16
CA LYS A 138 17.55 -0.72 -14.01
C LYS A 138 19.00 -0.45 -13.62
N LYS A 139 19.37 0.84 -13.45
CA LYS A 139 20.73 1.22 -13.10
C LYS A 139 21.15 0.68 -11.73
N LEU A 140 20.24 0.73 -10.76
CA LEU A 140 20.50 0.22 -9.41
C LEU A 140 20.80 -1.27 -9.44
N VAL A 141 19.93 -2.05 -10.10
CA VAL A 141 20.03 -3.51 -10.13
C VAL A 141 21.20 -3.99 -10.99
N LEU A 142 21.36 -3.47 -12.21
CA LEU A 142 22.42 -3.90 -13.14
C LEU A 142 23.82 -3.44 -12.71
N GLY A 143 23.93 -2.43 -11.88
CA GLY A 143 25.22 -1.96 -11.34
C GLY A 143 25.70 -2.74 -10.12
N THR A 144 24.98 -3.76 -9.67
CA THR A 144 25.22 -4.42 -8.38
C THR A 144 26.12 -5.66 -8.54
N PRO A 145 27.13 -5.87 -7.67
CA PRO A 145 27.93 -7.07 -7.66
C PRO A 145 27.13 -8.31 -7.25
N LYS A 146 27.54 -9.51 -7.76
CA LYS A 146 26.86 -10.78 -7.54
C LYS A 146 26.51 -11.08 -6.08
N SER A 147 27.39 -10.72 -5.14
CA SER A 147 27.22 -10.99 -3.71
C SER A 147 26.10 -10.19 -3.05
N LEU A 148 25.70 -9.04 -3.61
CA LEU A 148 24.69 -8.16 -3.05
C LEU A 148 23.39 -8.14 -3.86
N ILE A 149 23.35 -8.86 -4.97
CA ILE A 149 22.25 -8.74 -5.94
C ILE A 149 20.88 -9.05 -5.33
N THR A 150 20.78 -10.06 -4.48
CA THR A 150 19.52 -10.41 -3.82
C THR A 150 19.03 -9.29 -2.92
N ALA A 151 19.91 -8.77 -2.07
CA ALA A 151 19.59 -7.66 -1.18
C ALA A 151 19.16 -6.41 -1.96
N VAL A 152 19.88 -6.10 -3.05
CA VAL A 152 19.57 -4.93 -3.88
C VAL A 152 18.29 -5.10 -4.67
N VAL A 153 17.97 -6.31 -5.14
CA VAL A 153 16.68 -6.58 -5.82
C VAL A 153 15.52 -6.41 -4.84
N VAL A 154 15.62 -6.94 -3.62
CA VAL A 154 14.60 -6.74 -2.56
C VAL A 154 14.49 -5.25 -2.21
N PHE A 155 15.63 -4.56 -2.00
CA PHE A 155 15.68 -3.13 -1.71
C PHE A 155 15.02 -2.29 -2.82
N ALA A 156 15.41 -2.56 -4.08
CA ALA A 156 14.81 -1.88 -5.24
C ALA A 156 13.29 -2.12 -5.31
N GLY A 157 12.85 -3.35 -4.95
CA GLY A 157 11.44 -3.69 -4.84
C GLY A 157 10.71 -2.81 -3.82
N ILE A 158 11.23 -2.71 -2.62
CA ILE A 158 10.67 -1.86 -1.56
C ILE A 158 10.65 -0.40 -2.03
N MET A 159 11.76 0.11 -2.54
CA MET A 159 11.87 1.51 -2.97
C MET A 159 11.01 1.85 -4.19
N SER A 160 10.64 0.87 -5.02
CA SER A 160 9.77 1.09 -6.17
C SER A 160 8.36 1.56 -5.80
N ASN A 161 7.90 1.28 -4.57
CA ASN A 161 6.60 1.69 -4.06
C ASN A 161 6.45 3.21 -3.88
N ILE A 162 7.56 3.97 -3.91
CA ILE A 162 7.52 5.43 -3.97
C ILE A 162 6.74 5.89 -5.21
N ALA A 163 6.85 5.14 -6.32
CA ALA A 163 6.28 5.43 -7.62
C ALA A 163 5.12 4.50 -7.98
N SER A 164 4.27 4.16 -7.03
CA SER A 164 3.09 3.33 -7.24
C SER A 164 3.45 1.92 -7.78
N ASP A 165 3.05 1.59 -9.00
CA ASP A 165 2.98 0.21 -9.49
C ASP A 165 4.16 -0.19 -10.42
N ALA A 166 5.09 0.73 -10.69
CA ALA A 166 6.20 0.52 -11.62
C ALA A 166 7.07 -0.72 -11.26
N GLY A 167 7.21 -1.00 -9.97
CA GLY A 167 7.95 -2.15 -9.48
C GLY A 167 7.43 -3.49 -10.00
N TYR A 168 6.12 -3.67 -10.08
CA TYR A 168 5.52 -4.90 -10.58
C TYR A 168 5.82 -5.15 -12.06
N ILE A 169 5.80 -4.09 -12.86
CA ILE A 169 5.94 -4.19 -14.32
C ILE A 169 7.41 -4.32 -14.73
N VAL A 170 8.31 -3.59 -14.06
CA VAL A 170 9.71 -3.47 -14.47
C VAL A 170 10.61 -4.37 -13.64
N LEU A 171 10.51 -4.30 -12.30
CA LEU A 171 11.49 -4.93 -11.44
C LEU A 171 11.29 -6.44 -11.30
N VAL A 172 10.05 -6.92 -11.31
CA VAL A 172 9.80 -8.37 -11.18
C VAL A 172 10.36 -9.15 -12.38
N PRO A 173 10.09 -8.76 -13.64
CA PRO A 173 10.77 -9.39 -14.78
C PRO A 173 12.30 -9.19 -14.77
N LEU A 174 12.77 -8.00 -14.38
CA LEU A 174 14.20 -7.69 -14.27
C LEU A 174 14.89 -8.59 -13.25
N GLY A 175 14.24 -8.92 -12.14
CA GLY A 175 14.74 -9.86 -11.14
C GLY A 175 15.11 -11.24 -11.73
N ALA A 176 14.24 -11.79 -12.60
CA ALA A 176 14.52 -13.02 -13.31
C ALA A 176 15.77 -12.92 -14.19
N VAL A 177 15.82 -11.87 -15.04
CA VAL A 177 16.91 -11.64 -15.99
C VAL A 177 18.25 -11.50 -15.27
N VAL A 178 18.27 -10.75 -14.18
CA VAL A 178 19.49 -10.50 -13.41
C VAL A 178 19.97 -11.75 -12.69
N PHE A 179 19.07 -12.54 -12.07
CA PHE A 179 19.48 -13.80 -11.46
C PHE A 179 20.05 -14.78 -12.49
N MET A 180 19.39 -14.91 -13.64
CA MET A 180 19.91 -15.74 -14.75
C MET A 180 21.28 -15.27 -15.24
N SER A 181 21.54 -13.97 -15.34
CA SER A 181 22.85 -13.44 -15.77
C SER A 181 23.98 -13.84 -14.84
N PHE A 182 23.67 -14.16 -13.58
CA PHE A 182 24.61 -14.68 -12.60
C PHE A 182 24.58 -16.22 -12.45
N GLY A 183 23.84 -16.92 -13.33
CA GLY A 183 23.68 -18.37 -13.29
C GLY A 183 22.79 -18.85 -12.13
N ARG A 184 21.89 -17.98 -11.63
CA ARG A 184 20.95 -18.29 -10.54
C ARG A 184 19.54 -18.56 -11.09
N HIS A 185 18.69 -19.19 -10.29
CA HIS A 185 17.33 -19.55 -10.70
C HIS A 185 16.44 -18.31 -10.92
N PRO A 186 15.80 -18.13 -12.11
CA PRO A 186 15.00 -16.95 -12.43
C PRO A 186 13.82 -16.76 -11.48
N LEU A 187 13.14 -17.84 -11.06
CA LEU A 187 12.03 -17.77 -10.12
C LEU A 187 12.46 -17.23 -8.74
N ALA A 188 13.70 -17.46 -8.32
CA ALA A 188 14.22 -16.86 -7.08
C ALA A 188 14.39 -15.34 -7.23
N GLY A 189 14.79 -14.87 -8.42
CA GLY A 189 14.87 -13.45 -8.73
C GLY A 189 13.50 -12.78 -8.78
N ILE A 190 12.52 -13.45 -9.41
CA ILE A 190 11.11 -13.02 -9.42
C ILE A 190 10.57 -12.93 -7.98
N ALA A 191 10.78 -13.99 -7.19
CA ALA A 191 10.29 -14.05 -5.80
C ALA A 191 10.92 -12.93 -4.93
N ALA A 192 12.22 -12.69 -5.05
CA ALA A 192 12.91 -11.63 -4.33
C ALA A 192 12.38 -10.24 -4.70
N ALA A 193 12.20 -9.96 -6.01
CA ALA A 193 11.64 -8.72 -6.50
C ALA A 193 10.19 -8.54 -6.04
N PHE A 194 9.37 -9.56 -6.21
CA PHE A 194 7.95 -9.52 -5.82
C PHE A 194 7.78 -9.38 -4.30
N ALA A 195 8.61 -10.03 -3.50
CA ALA A 195 8.63 -9.83 -2.05
C ALA A 195 8.95 -8.37 -1.68
N GLY A 196 9.95 -7.76 -2.31
CA GLY A 196 10.27 -6.35 -2.11
C GLY A 196 9.12 -5.42 -2.50
N VAL A 197 8.59 -5.57 -3.73
CA VAL A 197 7.54 -4.70 -4.28
C VAL A 197 6.23 -4.83 -3.49
N SER A 198 5.83 -6.04 -3.12
CA SER A 198 4.49 -6.32 -2.62
C SER A 198 4.45 -6.54 -1.10
N ALA A 199 5.31 -7.42 -0.55
CA ALA A 199 5.36 -7.63 0.90
C ALA A 199 6.07 -6.47 1.64
N GLY A 200 6.95 -5.75 0.95
CA GLY A 200 7.58 -4.53 1.44
C GLY A 200 6.81 -3.24 1.11
N PHE A 201 5.56 -3.33 0.64
CA PHE A 201 4.78 -2.22 0.06
C PHE A 201 4.75 -0.94 0.90
N SER A 202 4.60 -1.06 2.21
CA SER A 202 4.53 0.11 3.09
C SER A 202 5.89 0.61 3.61
N ALA A 203 6.95 -0.21 3.54
CA ALA A 203 8.27 0.19 3.98
C ALA A 203 8.92 1.12 2.94
N ASN A 204 9.56 2.19 3.40
CA ASN A 204 10.23 3.14 2.52
C ASN A 204 11.25 3.99 3.27
N LEU A 205 12.36 4.36 2.60
CA LEU A 205 13.31 5.34 3.13
C LEU A 205 12.85 6.78 2.92
N VAL A 206 12.00 6.99 1.93
CA VAL A 206 11.48 8.30 1.53
C VAL A 206 9.96 8.23 1.50
N LEU A 207 9.30 9.32 1.83
CA LEU A 207 7.84 9.40 1.77
C LEU A 207 7.36 9.16 0.34
N GLY A 208 6.40 8.27 0.21
CA GLY A 208 5.74 7.94 -1.04
C GLY A 208 4.29 8.45 -1.09
N THR A 209 3.59 8.11 -2.17
CA THR A 209 2.18 8.50 -2.35
C THR A 209 1.23 7.85 -1.34
N THR A 210 1.61 6.70 -0.80
CA THR A 210 0.81 5.95 0.19
C THR A 210 0.75 6.65 1.54
N ASP A 211 1.81 7.38 1.94
CA ASP A 211 1.89 8.01 3.25
C ASP A 211 0.83 9.10 3.44
N PRO A 212 0.72 10.13 2.58
CA PRO A 212 -0.33 11.12 2.70
C PRO A 212 -1.74 10.55 2.46
N LEU A 213 -1.87 9.52 1.62
CA LEU A 213 -3.15 8.86 1.37
C LEU A 213 -3.69 8.19 2.64
N LEU A 214 -2.89 7.37 3.30
CA LEU A 214 -3.32 6.66 4.52
C LEU A 214 -3.49 7.63 5.69
N ALA A 215 -2.62 8.63 5.85
CA ALA A 215 -2.77 9.67 6.86
C ALA A 215 -4.08 10.46 6.66
N GLY A 216 -4.42 10.81 5.42
CA GLY A 216 -5.67 11.47 5.08
C GLY A 216 -6.90 10.63 5.46
N ILE A 217 -6.89 9.32 5.18
CA ILE A 217 -7.99 8.41 5.60
C ILE A 217 -8.07 8.32 7.12
N THR A 218 -6.92 8.27 7.81
CA THR A 218 -6.87 8.27 9.28
C THR A 218 -7.48 9.54 9.86
N ASN A 219 -7.14 10.70 9.30
CA ASN A 219 -7.69 11.99 9.72
C ASN A 219 -9.20 12.09 9.49
N GLU A 220 -9.70 11.54 8.38
CA GLU A 220 -11.14 11.44 8.15
C GLU A 220 -11.84 10.58 9.21
N ALA A 221 -11.21 9.48 9.63
CA ALA A 221 -11.75 8.63 10.69
C ALA A 221 -11.77 9.35 12.05
N LEU A 222 -10.72 10.09 12.40
CA LEU A 222 -10.66 10.93 13.61
C LEU A 222 -11.73 12.01 13.59
N ARG A 223 -11.85 12.73 12.46
CA ARG A 223 -12.87 13.76 12.28
C ARG A 223 -14.28 13.19 12.40
N ALA A 224 -14.53 12.01 11.81
CA ALA A 224 -15.82 11.32 11.89
C ALA A 224 -16.19 10.93 13.33
N ALA A 225 -15.20 10.66 14.17
CA ALA A 225 -15.40 10.37 15.59
C ALA A 225 -15.38 11.61 16.49
N SER A 226 -15.27 12.81 15.91
CA SER A 226 -15.15 14.10 16.63
C SER A 226 -13.90 14.18 17.53
N ILE A 227 -12.83 13.46 17.17
CA ILE A 227 -11.55 13.47 17.89
C ILE A 227 -10.69 14.61 17.33
N ASP A 228 -10.21 15.50 18.21
CA ASP A 228 -9.33 16.60 17.84
C ASP A 228 -7.87 16.16 17.85
N TYR A 229 -7.52 15.40 16.85
CA TYR A 229 -6.17 14.92 16.60
C TYR A 229 -5.91 14.91 15.10
N THR A 230 -4.69 15.23 14.70
CA THR A 230 -4.28 15.19 13.29
C THR A 230 -2.99 14.41 13.15
N MET A 231 -3.04 13.36 12.35
CA MET A 231 -1.87 12.57 11.97
C MET A 231 -1.21 13.20 10.76
N GLU A 232 0.10 13.43 10.84
CA GLU A 232 0.89 13.89 9.70
C GLU A 232 1.24 12.73 8.74
N ALA A 233 1.47 13.04 7.47
CA ALA A 233 1.92 12.06 6.48
C ALA A 233 3.29 11.42 6.85
N THR A 234 4.09 12.12 7.65
CA THR A 234 5.37 11.69 8.20
C THR A 234 5.24 10.79 9.42
N GLY A 235 4.05 10.62 9.99
CA GLY A 235 3.82 10.00 11.30
C GLY A 235 4.40 8.59 11.50
N ASN A 236 4.60 7.83 10.41
CA ASN A 236 5.22 6.50 10.46
C ASN A 236 6.65 6.45 9.86
N TRP A 237 7.20 7.57 9.41
CA TRP A 237 8.36 7.57 8.52
C TRP A 237 9.60 6.91 9.11
N TRP A 238 9.97 7.21 10.35
CA TRP A 238 11.19 6.66 10.95
C TRP A 238 11.11 5.16 11.13
N PHE A 239 9.97 4.67 11.60
CA PHE A 239 9.75 3.22 11.71
C PHE A 239 9.81 2.55 10.33
N MET A 240 9.19 3.13 9.29
CA MET A 240 9.21 2.56 7.94
C MET A 240 10.60 2.58 7.31
N ALA A 241 11.42 3.59 7.60
CA ALA A 241 12.80 3.64 7.14
C ALA A 241 13.66 2.51 7.75
N VAL A 242 13.54 2.27 9.06
CA VAL A 242 14.22 1.14 9.71
C VAL A 242 13.65 -0.20 9.24
N SER A 243 12.34 -0.27 9.04
CA SER A 243 11.67 -1.45 8.47
C SER A 243 12.22 -1.84 7.10
N THR A 244 12.56 -0.86 6.27
CA THR A 244 13.17 -1.10 4.96
C THR A 244 14.46 -1.92 5.09
N ILE A 245 15.33 -1.55 6.03
CA ILE A 245 16.58 -2.28 6.27
C ILE A 245 16.29 -3.70 6.76
N LEU A 246 15.38 -3.86 7.72
CA LEU A 246 14.99 -5.16 8.24
C LEU A 246 14.44 -6.07 7.12
N LEU A 247 13.51 -5.56 6.31
CA LEU A 247 12.87 -6.35 5.27
C LEU A 247 13.83 -6.73 4.14
N VAL A 248 14.83 -5.89 3.84
CA VAL A 248 15.92 -6.24 2.92
C VAL A 248 16.73 -7.42 3.45
N ILE A 249 17.09 -7.40 4.74
CA ILE A 249 17.85 -8.49 5.38
C ILE A 249 17.02 -9.77 5.39
N LEU A 250 15.75 -9.69 5.78
CA LEU A 250 14.84 -10.84 5.80
C LEU A 250 14.57 -11.39 4.39
N GLY A 251 14.35 -10.53 3.41
CA GLY A 251 14.13 -10.91 2.01
C GLY A 251 15.36 -11.57 1.40
N TRP A 252 16.56 -11.02 1.66
CA TRP A 252 17.81 -11.66 1.30
C TRP A 252 17.94 -13.06 1.92
N TYR A 253 17.71 -13.18 3.22
CA TYR A 253 17.78 -14.46 3.94
C TYR A 253 16.79 -15.49 3.39
N VAL A 254 15.52 -15.10 3.20
CA VAL A 254 14.49 -16.01 2.67
C VAL A 254 14.84 -16.48 1.26
N THR A 255 15.31 -15.57 0.41
CA THR A 255 15.69 -15.91 -0.96
C THR A 255 16.84 -16.92 -0.98
N GLU A 256 17.95 -16.63 -0.30
CA GLU A 256 19.18 -17.42 -0.42
C GLU A 256 19.18 -18.71 0.43
N LYS A 257 18.44 -18.71 1.55
CA LYS A 257 18.47 -19.85 2.48
C LYS A 257 17.24 -20.75 2.41
N ILE A 258 16.13 -20.27 1.84
CA ILE A 258 14.87 -21.02 1.83
C ILE A 258 14.39 -21.25 0.38
N VAL A 259 14.23 -20.19 -0.40
CA VAL A 259 13.56 -20.26 -1.70
C VAL A 259 14.48 -20.81 -2.78
N GLU A 260 15.67 -20.26 -2.95
CA GLU A 260 16.60 -20.70 -4.01
C GLU A 260 17.08 -22.14 -3.80
N PRO A 261 17.45 -22.60 -2.58
CA PRO A 261 17.78 -24.02 -2.36
C PRO A 261 16.62 -24.97 -2.66
N ARG A 262 15.36 -24.54 -2.43
CA ARG A 262 14.18 -25.34 -2.73
C ARG A 262 13.89 -25.44 -4.23
N LEU A 263 14.25 -24.42 -5.01
CA LEU A 263 14.08 -24.40 -6.46
C LEU A 263 15.15 -25.25 -7.18
N GLY A 264 16.35 -25.35 -6.60
CA GLY A 264 17.48 -26.07 -7.20
C GLY A 264 18.07 -25.34 -8.41
N GLU A 265 18.78 -26.10 -9.27
CA GLU A 265 19.38 -25.55 -10.49
C GLU A 265 18.33 -25.34 -11.59
N TYR A 266 18.40 -24.21 -12.26
CA TYR A 266 17.52 -23.91 -13.40
C TYR A 266 17.94 -24.74 -14.63
N LYS A 267 17.01 -25.51 -15.17
CA LYS A 267 17.26 -26.42 -16.35
C LYS A 267 16.56 -25.93 -17.62
N GLY A 268 15.96 -24.76 -17.61
CA GLY A 268 15.25 -24.18 -18.76
C GLY A 268 16.21 -23.68 -19.85
N SER A 269 15.68 -23.55 -21.07
CA SER A 269 16.43 -23.13 -22.26
C SER A 269 16.40 -21.62 -22.54
N HIS A 270 15.77 -20.83 -21.69
CA HIS A 270 15.65 -19.40 -21.91
C HIS A 270 17.02 -18.71 -21.85
N THR A 271 17.38 -18.01 -22.92
CA THR A 271 18.56 -17.15 -23.00
C THR A 271 18.21 -15.73 -22.56
N VAL A 272 19.11 -15.11 -21.82
CA VAL A 272 18.94 -13.75 -21.30
C VAL A 272 19.15 -12.75 -22.45
N GLU A 273 18.12 -12.01 -22.85
CA GLU A 273 18.34 -10.74 -23.53
C GLU A 273 18.96 -9.75 -22.52
N ALA A 274 20.19 -9.31 -22.80
CA ALA A 274 20.91 -8.41 -21.92
C ALA A 274 20.19 -7.08 -21.82
N MET A 275 19.48 -6.84 -20.72
CA MET A 275 18.98 -5.50 -20.40
C MET A 275 20.15 -4.58 -20.12
N THR A 276 20.21 -3.45 -20.80
CA THR A 276 21.25 -2.44 -20.60
C THR A 276 20.62 -1.07 -20.36
N VAL A 277 21.30 -0.24 -19.59
CA VAL A 277 20.94 1.18 -19.48
C VAL A 277 21.57 1.90 -20.68
N SER A 278 20.75 2.48 -21.52
CA SER A 278 21.21 3.22 -22.71
C SER A 278 22.03 4.47 -22.32
N ASP A 279 22.83 4.98 -23.24
CA ASP A 279 23.62 6.19 -22.97
C ASP A 279 22.74 7.44 -22.80
N ALA A 280 21.58 7.48 -23.45
CA ALA A 280 20.57 8.51 -23.22
C ALA A 280 20.01 8.44 -21.78
N GLU A 281 19.65 7.26 -21.30
CA GLU A 281 19.20 7.04 -19.91
C GLU A 281 20.30 7.40 -18.92
N LYS A 282 21.56 7.02 -19.16
CA LYS A 282 22.69 7.38 -18.28
C LYS A 282 22.89 8.90 -18.18
N LYS A 283 22.80 9.63 -19.30
CA LYS A 283 22.87 11.09 -19.33
C LYS A 283 21.66 11.71 -18.61
N GLY A 284 20.47 11.17 -18.87
CA GLY A 284 19.23 11.58 -18.23
C GLY A 284 19.30 11.41 -16.70
N LEU A 285 19.75 10.24 -16.21
CA LEU A 285 19.92 9.96 -14.77
C LEU A 285 20.91 10.90 -14.09
N LYS A 286 22.03 11.27 -14.77
CA LYS A 286 22.98 12.24 -14.21
C LYS A 286 22.35 13.62 -14.08
N ALA A 287 21.64 14.07 -15.11
CA ALA A 287 20.96 15.37 -15.10
C ALA A 287 19.81 15.41 -14.06
N ALA A 288 19.01 14.35 -13.98
CA ALA A 288 17.95 14.21 -12.97
C ALA A 288 18.52 14.21 -11.55
N GLY A 289 19.61 13.48 -11.32
CA GLY A 289 20.31 13.48 -10.03
C GLY A 289 20.82 14.85 -9.64
N LEU A 290 21.41 15.59 -10.56
CA LEU A 290 21.85 16.98 -10.32
C LEU A 290 20.67 17.90 -10.01
N SER A 291 19.57 17.81 -10.78
CA SER A 291 18.37 18.61 -10.51
C SER A 291 17.75 18.27 -9.15
N LEU A 292 17.75 17.01 -8.76
CA LEU A 292 17.29 16.57 -7.44
C LEU A 292 18.15 17.16 -6.32
N LEU A 293 19.47 17.12 -6.47
CA LEU A 293 20.40 17.71 -5.48
C LEU A 293 20.20 19.22 -5.36
N LEU A 294 20.07 19.94 -6.48
CA LEU A 294 19.82 21.38 -6.47
C LEU A 294 18.46 21.72 -5.84
N PHE A 295 17.42 20.97 -6.17
CA PHE A 295 16.10 21.17 -5.55
C PHE A 295 16.11 20.84 -4.06
N THR A 296 16.80 19.78 -3.65
CA THR A 296 16.99 19.44 -2.22
C THR A 296 17.74 20.55 -1.50
N ALA A 297 18.80 21.09 -2.07
CA ALA A 297 19.55 22.21 -1.47
C ALA A 297 18.67 23.45 -1.31
N LEU A 298 17.87 23.80 -2.33
CA LEU A 298 16.91 24.89 -2.26
C LEU A 298 15.85 24.64 -1.17
N PHE A 299 15.31 23.44 -1.13
CA PHE A 299 14.33 23.04 -0.12
C PHE A 299 14.88 23.15 1.30
N LEU A 300 16.12 22.69 1.53
CA LEU A 300 16.79 22.81 2.83
C LEU A 300 16.97 24.28 3.27
N VAL A 301 17.27 25.19 2.34
CA VAL A 301 17.30 26.64 2.63
C VAL A 301 15.92 27.15 3.05
N CYS A 302 14.83 26.56 2.52
CA CYS A 302 13.46 26.96 2.86
C CYS A 302 12.94 26.40 4.20
N ILE A 303 13.65 25.43 4.84
CA ILE A 303 13.19 24.78 6.07
C ILE A 303 14.16 24.90 7.25
N ILE A 304 15.49 24.99 7.02
CA ILE A 304 16.50 24.95 8.10
C ILE A 304 16.62 26.28 8.86
N PRO A 305 16.79 27.43 8.21
CA PRO A 305 16.98 28.71 8.92
C PRO A 305 15.88 29.01 9.94
N GLU A 306 16.19 29.75 10.99
CA GLU A 306 15.17 30.13 11.98
C GLU A 306 13.99 30.87 11.34
N ASN A 307 14.28 31.80 10.41
CA ASN A 307 13.26 32.55 9.66
C ASN A 307 13.03 31.94 8.26
N ALA A 308 13.02 30.62 8.14
CA ALA A 308 12.82 29.94 6.85
C ALA A 308 11.40 30.17 6.33
N VAL A 309 11.26 30.21 5.00
CA VAL A 309 10.00 30.53 4.30
C VAL A 309 8.84 29.63 4.71
N PHE A 310 9.11 28.36 5.02
CA PHE A 310 8.08 27.39 5.39
C PHE A 310 7.85 27.27 6.91
N LYS A 311 8.53 28.06 7.72
CA LYS A 311 8.27 28.14 9.16
C LYS A 311 7.25 29.24 9.45
N VAL A 312 6.27 28.90 10.28
CA VAL A 312 5.33 29.86 10.87
C VAL A 312 5.59 29.84 12.37
N ASP A 313 5.89 31.01 12.94
CA ASP A 313 6.28 31.17 14.35
C ASP A 313 7.45 30.25 14.78
N GLY A 314 8.39 29.99 13.85
CA GLY A 314 9.54 29.14 14.08
C GLY A 314 9.26 27.64 13.99
N ASP A 315 8.03 27.20 13.73
CA ASP A 315 7.61 25.80 13.64
C ASP A 315 7.28 25.40 12.19
N LEU A 316 7.53 24.13 11.86
CA LEU A 316 7.23 23.51 10.56
C LEU A 316 5.87 22.77 10.53
N LYS A 317 5.12 22.73 11.63
CA LYS A 317 3.87 21.96 11.72
C LYS A 317 2.89 22.27 10.59
N GLN A 318 2.63 23.56 10.35
CA GLN A 318 1.71 23.97 9.29
C GLN A 318 2.21 23.54 7.92
N PHE A 319 3.51 23.67 7.65
CA PHE A 319 4.11 23.19 6.41
C PHE A 319 3.96 21.66 6.25
N LEU A 320 4.22 20.89 7.31
CA LEU A 320 4.09 19.44 7.26
C LEU A 320 2.65 18.98 7.01
N HIS A 321 1.70 19.74 7.54
CA HIS A 321 0.28 19.49 7.34
C HIS A 321 -0.20 19.84 5.92
N ASP A 322 0.09 21.05 5.44
CA ASP A 322 -0.51 21.60 4.23
C ASP A 322 0.44 21.61 3.01
N GLY A 323 1.75 21.77 3.25
CA GLY A 323 2.76 22.02 2.22
C GLY A 323 3.55 20.80 1.78
N LEU A 324 3.54 19.70 2.53
CA LEU A 324 4.41 18.55 2.27
C LEU A 324 4.07 17.87 0.94
N VAL A 325 2.79 17.69 0.63
CA VAL A 325 2.35 16.97 -0.58
C VAL A 325 2.73 17.69 -1.88
N PRO A 326 2.53 19.01 -2.01
CA PRO A 326 3.07 19.77 -3.15
C PRO A 326 4.59 19.66 -3.32
N ILE A 327 5.33 19.61 -2.22
CA ILE A 327 6.79 19.42 -2.27
C ILE A 327 7.14 18.00 -2.74
N ILE A 328 6.45 16.96 -2.27
CA ILE A 328 6.60 15.59 -2.78
C ILE A 328 6.34 15.57 -4.29
N MET A 329 5.28 16.20 -4.76
CA MET A 329 5.01 16.34 -6.20
C MET A 329 6.21 16.93 -6.94
N LEU A 330 6.79 18.03 -6.45
CA LEU A 330 7.95 18.69 -7.09
C LEU A 330 9.21 17.83 -7.06
N PHE A 331 9.45 17.04 -6.00
CA PHE A 331 10.58 16.10 -5.91
C PHE A 331 10.55 15.02 -7.01
N PHE A 332 9.37 14.70 -7.55
CA PHE A 332 9.23 13.79 -8.69
C PHE A 332 9.14 14.53 -10.01
N LEU A 333 8.39 15.62 -10.06
CA LEU A 333 8.14 16.39 -11.28
C LEU A 333 9.43 16.96 -11.87
N ILE A 334 10.24 17.63 -11.06
CA ILE A 334 11.45 18.33 -11.53
C ILE A 334 12.47 17.33 -12.10
N PRO A 335 12.90 16.28 -11.39
CA PRO A 335 13.81 15.29 -11.95
C PRO A 335 13.21 14.52 -13.13
N GLY A 336 11.88 14.27 -13.12
CA GLY A 336 11.16 13.63 -14.22
C GLY A 336 11.22 14.44 -15.52
N LEU A 337 10.96 15.75 -15.42
CA LEU A 337 11.06 16.67 -16.57
C LEU A 337 12.50 16.77 -17.10
N VAL A 338 13.48 16.91 -16.20
CA VAL A 338 14.90 17.01 -16.57
C VAL A 338 15.38 15.71 -17.21
N PHE A 339 15.05 14.55 -16.63
CA PHE A 339 15.35 13.25 -17.22
C PHE A 339 14.76 13.13 -18.60
N GLY A 340 13.44 13.36 -18.73
CA GLY A 340 12.72 13.21 -19.99
C GLY A 340 13.28 14.12 -21.10
N LYS A 341 13.67 15.33 -20.75
CA LYS A 341 14.29 16.27 -21.71
C LYS A 341 15.65 15.77 -22.19
N VAL A 342 16.52 15.30 -21.29
CA VAL A 342 17.87 14.84 -21.59
C VAL A 342 17.87 13.46 -22.25
N ALA A 343 17.00 12.54 -21.82
CA ALA A 343 16.84 11.22 -22.40
C ALA A 343 16.05 11.25 -23.74
N GLY A 344 15.38 12.37 -24.07
CA GLY A 344 14.64 12.55 -25.31
C GLY A 344 13.21 12.00 -25.30
N THR A 345 12.68 11.59 -24.16
CA THR A 345 11.29 11.12 -24.00
C THR A 345 10.30 12.30 -23.87
N ILE A 346 10.77 13.47 -23.43
CA ILE A 346 10.02 14.73 -23.43
C ILE A 346 10.65 15.66 -24.46
N LYS A 347 9.97 15.87 -25.58
CA LYS A 347 10.40 16.77 -26.66
C LYS A 347 9.71 18.14 -26.57
N SER A 348 8.51 18.16 -26.01
CA SER A 348 7.67 19.36 -25.87
C SER A 348 6.94 19.37 -24.52
N ASP A 349 6.34 20.49 -24.17
CA ASP A 349 5.41 20.65 -23.06
C ASP A 349 4.20 19.70 -23.16
N LYS A 350 3.74 19.44 -24.40
CA LYS A 350 2.65 18.49 -24.68
C LYS A 350 2.96 17.08 -24.19
N ASP A 351 4.21 16.64 -24.26
CA ASP A 351 4.62 15.31 -23.78
C ASP A 351 4.53 15.24 -22.25
N ALA A 352 4.99 16.27 -21.55
CA ALA A 352 4.89 16.36 -20.10
C ALA A 352 3.42 16.38 -19.64
N VAL A 353 2.59 17.19 -20.30
CA VAL A 353 1.14 17.24 -20.04
C VAL A 353 0.48 15.89 -20.32
N LYS A 354 0.89 15.19 -21.39
CA LYS A 354 0.39 13.85 -21.72
C LYS A 354 0.70 12.83 -20.61
N PHE A 355 1.91 12.85 -20.04
CA PHE A 355 2.28 11.96 -18.93
C PHE A 355 1.47 12.27 -17.67
N ALA A 356 1.36 13.55 -17.29
CA ALA A 356 0.52 13.97 -16.18
C ALA A 356 -0.95 13.58 -16.41
N SER A 357 -1.49 13.78 -17.60
CA SER A 357 -2.87 13.41 -17.95
C SER A 357 -3.10 11.91 -17.93
N LYS A 358 -2.11 11.09 -18.35
CA LYS A 358 -2.18 9.64 -18.27
C LYS A 358 -2.23 9.17 -16.81
N ALA A 359 -1.43 9.78 -15.93
CA ALA A 359 -1.46 9.49 -14.50
C ALA A 359 -2.82 9.90 -13.88
N MET A 360 -3.38 11.03 -14.25
CA MET A 360 -4.72 11.42 -13.79
C MET A 360 -5.81 10.47 -14.31
N ALA A 361 -5.72 10.00 -15.55
CA ALA A 361 -6.66 9.04 -16.12
C ALA A 361 -6.62 7.70 -15.38
N SER A 362 -5.44 7.24 -14.91
CA SER A 362 -5.33 6.02 -14.10
C SER A 362 -6.00 6.15 -12.71
N MET A 363 -6.22 7.38 -12.24
CA MET A 363 -6.91 7.64 -10.96
C MET A 363 -8.44 7.57 -11.07
N GLY A 364 -9.02 7.29 -12.25
CA GLY A 364 -10.47 7.22 -12.44
C GLY A 364 -11.19 6.27 -11.46
N GLY A 365 -10.65 5.07 -11.27
CA GLY A 365 -11.16 4.11 -10.29
C GLY A 365 -11.08 4.62 -8.84
N TYR A 366 -10.00 5.30 -8.50
CA TYR A 366 -9.84 5.94 -7.20
C TYR A 366 -10.87 7.06 -6.98
N LEU A 367 -11.17 7.88 -7.98
CA LEU A 367 -12.18 8.96 -7.87
C LEU A 367 -13.57 8.39 -7.56
N VAL A 368 -13.96 7.31 -8.25
CA VAL A 368 -15.25 6.63 -7.98
C VAL A 368 -15.27 6.05 -6.57
N LEU A 369 -14.18 5.40 -6.15
CA LEU A 369 -14.03 4.88 -4.79
C LEU A 369 -14.11 6.00 -3.75
N ALA A 370 -13.37 7.10 -3.95
CA ALA A 370 -13.34 8.24 -3.04
C ALA A 370 -14.73 8.89 -2.88
N PHE A 371 -15.50 8.99 -3.98
CA PHE A 371 -16.88 9.50 -3.90
C PHE A 371 -17.75 8.65 -2.96
N VAL A 372 -17.75 7.34 -3.12
CA VAL A 372 -18.61 6.45 -2.32
C VAL A 372 -18.08 6.29 -0.89
N ALA A 373 -16.76 6.20 -0.72
CA ALA A 373 -16.13 6.12 0.60
C ALA A 373 -16.37 7.39 1.42
N SER A 374 -16.32 8.56 0.80
CA SER A 374 -16.62 9.83 1.49
C SER A 374 -18.06 9.91 1.99
N GLN A 375 -19.04 9.36 1.23
CA GLN A 375 -20.42 9.27 1.72
C GLN A 375 -20.51 8.37 2.95
N PHE A 376 -19.91 7.17 2.89
CA PHE A 376 -19.89 6.24 4.02
C PHE A 376 -19.32 6.89 5.29
N VAL A 377 -18.13 7.50 5.20
CA VAL A 377 -17.47 8.14 6.36
C VAL A 377 -18.31 9.29 6.92
N ASN A 378 -18.87 10.13 6.06
CA ASN A 378 -19.70 11.25 6.50
C ASN A 378 -21.07 10.81 7.04
N TYR A 379 -21.68 9.75 6.52
CA TYR A 379 -22.89 9.16 7.12
C TYR A 379 -22.59 8.57 8.50
N PHE A 380 -21.45 7.90 8.66
CA PHE A 380 -20.99 7.34 9.92
C PHE A 380 -20.77 8.43 10.98
N ASN A 381 -20.22 9.59 10.57
CA ASN A 381 -20.09 10.78 11.42
C ASN A 381 -21.45 11.41 11.76
N TYR A 382 -22.29 11.71 10.75
CA TYR A 382 -23.58 12.36 10.96
C TYR A 382 -24.46 11.57 11.94
N THR A 383 -24.49 10.25 11.79
CA THR A 383 -25.27 9.34 12.64
C THR A 383 -24.69 9.14 14.03
N LYS A 384 -23.48 9.61 14.31
CA LYS A 384 -22.72 9.35 15.54
C LYS A 384 -22.39 7.87 15.79
N LEU A 385 -22.66 6.98 14.82
CA LEU A 385 -22.39 5.55 14.97
C LEU A 385 -20.89 5.28 15.14
N GLY A 386 -20.00 6.09 14.53
CA GLY A 386 -18.56 5.99 14.70
C GLY A 386 -18.13 6.14 16.15
N THR A 387 -18.56 7.23 16.80
CA THR A 387 -18.28 7.47 18.23
C THR A 387 -18.92 6.41 19.12
N LEU A 388 -20.16 6.01 18.82
CA LEU A 388 -20.86 4.94 19.54
C LEU A 388 -20.09 3.62 19.52
N LEU A 389 -19.64 3.18 18.37
CA LEU A 389 -18.86 1.94 18.21
C LEU A 389 -17.48 2.05 18.87
N ALA A 390 -16.80 3.18 18.71
CA ALA A 390 -15.48 3.39 19.29
C ALA A 390 -15.52 3.33 20.83
N VAL A 391 -16.44 4.07 21.45
CA VAL A 391 -16.58 4.09 22.92
C VAL A 391 -17.08 2.75 23.47
N SER A 392 -18.04 2.11 22.81
CA SER A 392 -18.53 0.79 23.26
C SER A 392 -17.46 -0.30 23.08
N GLY A 393 -16.74 -0.26 21.93
CA GLY A 393 -15.67 -1.21 21.64
C GLY A 393 -14.50 -1.06 22.60
N SER A 394 -14.05 0.17 22.90
CA SER A 394 -12.97 0.40 23.86
C SER A 394 -13.34 -0.08 25.27
N LYS A 395 -14.55 0.25 25.75
CA LYS A 395 -15.04 -0.23 27.06
C LYS A 395 -15.11 -1.76 27.14
N LEU A 396 -15.55 -2.43 26.06
CA LEU A 396 -15.55 -3.89 26.00
C LEU A 396 -14.12 -4.46 26.10
N LEU A 397 -13.18 -3.92 25.33
CA LEU A 397 -11.78 -4.37 25.32
C LEU A 397 -11.12 -4.13 26.69
N GLU A 398 -11.39 -3.00 27.34
CA GLU A 398 -10.94 -2.71 28.69
C GLU A 398 -11.52 -3.71 29.71
N SER A 399 -12.83 -4.00 29.62
CA SER A 399 -13.51 -4.92 30.55
C SER A 399 -12.94 -6.34 30.53
N ILE A 400 -12.45 -6.80 29.36
CA ILE A 400 -11.80 -8.10 29.21
C ILE A 400 -10.26 -8.02 29.34
N HIS A 401 -9.70 -6.86 29.71
CA HIS A 401 -8.26 -6.60 29.83
C HIS A 401 -7.47 -6.91 28.55
N PHE A 402 -8.09 -6.75 27.38
CA PHE A 402 -7.46 -6.98 26.09
C PHE A 402 -7.04 -5.65 25.46
N THR A 403 -5.96 -5.07 25.99
CA THR A 403 -5.44 -3.75 25.62
C THR A 403 -3.93 -3.79 25.35
N GLY A 404 -3.35 -2.68 24.95
CA GLY A 404 -1.91 -2.55 24.74
C GLY A 404 -1.36 -3.49 23.66
N LEU A 405 -0.20 -4.07 23.91
CA LEU A 405 0.54 -4.88 22.94
C LEU A 405 -0.22 -6.12 22.40
N PRO A 406 -0.94 -6.91 23.21
CA PRO A 406 -1.75 -8.02 22.70
C PRO A 406 -2.81 -7.59 21.69
N LEU A 407 -3.47 -6.45 21.93
CA LEU A 407 -4.45 -5.88 21.02
C LEU A 407 -3.81 -5.46 19.70
N ILE A 408 -2.64 -4.81 19.75
CA ILE A 408 -1.89 -4.37 18.55
C ILE A 408 -1.51 -5.58 17.69
N VAL A 409 -0.97 -6.64 18.30
CA VAL A 409 -0.60 -7.88 17.57
C VAL A 409 -1.84 -8.56 16.98
N ALA A 410 -2.93 -8.64 17.73
CA ALA A 410 -4.19 -9.16 17.19
C ALA A 410 -4.70 -8.32 16.00
N PHE A 411 -4.59 -7.00 16.09
CA PHE A 411 -4.99 -6.12 15.00
C PHE A 411 -4.13 -6.30 13.74
N ILE A 412 -2.80 -6.52 13.87
CA ILE A 412 -1.94 -6.89 12.74
C ILE A 412 -2.45 -8.16 12.06
N ILE A 413 -2.80 -9.20 12.85
CA ILE A 413 -3.32 -10.47 12.33
C ILE A 413 -4.66 -10.27 11.63
N VAL A 414 -5.55 -9.48 12.20
CA VAL A 414 -6.85 -9.14 11.58
C VAL A 414 -6.64 -8.40 10.27
N ALA A 415 -5.75 -7.41 10.22
CA ALA A 415 -5.42 -6.67 9.00
C ALA A 415 -4.83 -7.61 7.92
N ALA A 416 -3.91 -8.49 8.32
CA ALA A 416 -3.33 -9.51 7.45
C ALA A 416 -4.38 -10.48 6.89
N PHE A 417 -5.34 -10.91 7.71
CA PHE A 417 -6.43 -11.78 7.28
C PHE A 417 -7.38 -11.08 6.30
N ILE A 418 -7.80 -9.84 6.61
CA ILE A 418 -8.67 -9.05 5.72
C ILE A 418 -7.99 -8.79 4.36
N ASN A 419 -6.67 -8.64 4.36
CA ASN A 419 -5.89 -8.43 3.14
C ASN A 419 -5.97 -9.59 2.14
N LEU A 420 -6.24 -10.80 2.58
CA LEU A 420 -6.44 -11.93 1.68
C LEU A 420 -7.69 -11.76 0.78
N PHE A 421 -8.64 -10.92 1.20
CA PHE A 421 -9.93 -10.71 0.53
C PHE A 421 -10.08 -9.34 -0.13
N ILE A 422 -9.29 -8.34 0.25
CA ILE A 422 -9.37 -6.98 -0.28
C ILE A 422 -7.97 -6.52 -0.68
N GLY A 423 -7.64 -6.59 -1.96
CA GLY A 423 -6.29 -6.31 -2.48
C GLY A 423 -5.90 -4.83 -2.52
N SER A 424 -6.81 -3.89 -2.22
CA SER A 424 -6.52 -2.44 -2.21
C SER A 424 -6.25 -1.93 -0.80
N ALA A 425 -5.04 -1.46 -0.54
CA ALA A 425 -4.65 -0.92 0.77
C ALA A 425 -5.50 0.30 1.18
N SER A 426 -5.74 1.25 0.27
CA SER A 426 -6.55 2.43 0.59
C SER A 426 -8.02 2.09 0.83
N ALA A 427 -8.62 1.23 -0.01
CA ALA A 427 -10.01 0.81 0.17
C ALA A 427 -10.22 0.07 1.49
N LYS A 428 -9.30 -0.83 1.84
CA LYS A 428 -9.34 -1.58 3.09
C LYS A 428 -9.16 -0.66 4.30
N TRP A 429 -8.19 0.26 4.26
CA TRP A 429 -7.98 1.21 5.35
C TRP A 429 -9.18 2.14 5.53
N ALA A 430 -9.82 2.59 4.44
CA ALA A 430 -11.03 3.39 4.51
C ALA A 430 -12.21 2.67 5.16
N ILE A 431 -12.24 1.34 5.13
CA ILE A 431 -13.23 0.52 5.86
C ILE A 431 -12.84 0.38 7.34
N MET A 432 -11.56 0.10 7.60
CA MET A 432 -11.08 -0.24 8.95
C MET A 432 -10.86 1.00 9.83
N ALA A 433 -10.33 2.08 9.27
CA ALA A 433 -9.96 3.26 10.04
C ALA A 433 -11.11 3.88 10.83
N PRO A 434 -12.33 4.08 10.27
CA PRO A 434 -13.45 4.66 11.02
C PRO A 434 -13.85 3.88 12.28
N ILE A 435 -13.49 2.62 12.36
CA ILE A 435 -13.79 1.75 13.49
C ILE A 435 -12.60 1.67 14.45
N PHE A 436 -11.43 1.29 13.92
CA PHE A 436 -10.28 0.94 14.75
C PHE A 436 -9.49 2.16 15.25
N VAL A 437 -9.37 3.23 14.44
CA VAL A 437 -8.61 4.41 14.84
C VAL A 437 -9.22 5.07 16.09
N PRO A 438 -10.51 5.44 16.12
CA PRO A 438 -11.08 6.05 17.32
C PRO A 438 -11.19 5.07 18.49
N MET A 439 -11.39 3.77 18.23
CA MET A 439 -11.43 2.75 19.29
C MET A 439 -10.07 2.62 19.99
N MET A 440 -8.97 2.53 19.24
CA MET A 440 -7.62 2.44 19.79
C MET A 440 -7.17 3.77 20.42
N TYR A 441 -7.60 4.91 19.85
CA TYR A 441 -7.38 6.21 20.47
C TYR A 441 -7.97 6.28 21.89
N ASN A 442 -9.19 5.80 22.08
CA ASN A 442 -9.82 5.72 23.41
C ASN A 442 -9.08 4.78 24.38
N LEU A 443 -8.25 3.87 23.88
CA LEU A 443 -7.38 2.98 24.66
C LEU A 443 -5.95 3.54 24.81
N HIS A 444 -5.75 4.84 24.61
CA HIS A 444 -4.48 5.56 24.72
C HIS A 444 -3.41 5.10 23.72
N LEU A 445 -3.81 4.52 22.59
CA LEU A 445 -2.93 4.16 21.48
C LEU A 445 -3.06 5.22 20.38
N THR A 446 -1.92 5.70 19.87
CA THR A 446 -1.94 6.76 18.86
C THR A 446 -2.52 6.30 17.52
N PRO A 447 -3.09 7.21 16.72
CA PRO A 447 -3.51 6.92 15.35
C PRO A 447 -2.35 6.44 14.48
N GLU A 448 -1.15 6.94 14.71
CA GLU A 448 0.09 6.53 14.04
C GLU A 448 0.41 5.06 14.29
N LEU A 449 0.29 4.59 15.54
CA LEU A 449 0.47 3.18 15.87
C LEU A 449 -0.61 2.30 15.24
N THR A 450 -1.86 2.75 15.26
CA THR A 450 -2.98 2.02 14.66
C THR A 450 -2.76 1.85 13.15
N GLN A 451 -2.39 2.92 12.45
CA GLN A 451 -2.07 2.87 11.03
C GLN A 451 -0.82 2.01 10.77
N LEU A 452 0.20 2.11 11.63
CA LEU A 452 1.42 1.32 11.53
C LEU A 452 1.14 -0.18 11.61
N ALA A 453 0.36 -0.61 12.59
CA ALA A 453 -0.05 -2.00 12.76
C ALA A 453 -0.85 -2.52 11.55
N TYR A 454 -1.77 -1.69 11.02
CA TYR A 454 -2.45 -1.97 9.77
C TYR A 454 -1.47 -2.18 8.62
N ARG A 455 -0.50 -1.29 8.42
CA ARG A 455 0.48 -1.34 7.32
C ARG A 455 1.32 -2.60 7.34
N ILE A 456 1.67 -3.11 8.52
CA ILE A 456 2.41 -4.38 8.68
C ILE A 456 1.56 -5.55 8.19
N GLY A 457 0.32 -5.66 8.67
CA GLY A 457 -0.60 -6.74 8.27
C GLY A 457 -0.94 -6.69 6.79
N ASP A 458 -1.25 -5.49 6.28
CA ASP A 458 -1.56 -5.23 4.87
C ASP A 458 -0.44 -5.67 3.94
N SER A 459 0.77 -5.16 4.15
CA SER A 459 1.88 -5.36 3.23
C SER A 459 2.33 -6.81 3.16
N THR A 460 2.51 -7.45 4.31
CA THR A 460 3.15 -8.77 4.40
C THR A 460 2.36 -9.90 3.75
N THR A 461 1.05 -9.74 3.59
CA THR A 461 0.17 -10.75 2.99
C THR A 461 -0.25 -10.45 1.55
N ASN A 462 0.16 -9.32 0.98
CA ASN A 462 -0.09 -8.98 -0.44
C ASN A 462 0.41 -10.07 -1.40
N ILE A 463 1.59 -10.62 -1.13
CA ILE A 463 2.26 -11.62 -2.00
C ILE A 463 1.60 -13.01 -1.99
N ILE A 464 0.68 -13.26 -1.09
CA ILE A 464 -0.09 -14.50 -1.01
C ILE A 464 -1.60 -14.27 -1.25
N SER A 465 -1.99 -13.02 -1.56
CA SER A 465 -3.38 -12.66 -1.86
C SER A 465 -3.64 -12.76 -3.37
N PRO A 466 -4.44 -13.72 -3.84
CA PRO A 466 -4.74 -13.87 -5.26
C PRO A 466 -5.58 -12.73 -5.83
N LEU A 467 -6.18 -11.91 -4.96
CA LEU A 467 -7.02 -10.76 -5.33
C LEU A 467 -6.24 -9.46 -5.47
N MET A 468 -4.93 -9.50 -5.27
CA MET A 468 -4.07 -8.37 -5.55
C MET A 468 -4.02 -8.11 -7.06
N SER A 469 -4.20 -6.85 -7.48
CA SER A 469 -4.38 -6.44 -8.88
C SER A 469 -3.28 -6.92 -9.83
N TYR A 470 -2.04 -7.02 -9.34
CA TYR A 470 -0.87 -7.42 -10.15
C TYR A 470 -0.55 -8.92 -10.06
N PHE A 471 -1.29 -9.70 -9.26
CA PHE A 471 -0.98 -11.11 -9.06
C PHE A 471 -0.99 -11.91 -10.37
N ALA A 472 -1.99 -11.68 -11.24
CA ALA A 472 -2.08 -12.30 -12.55
C ALA A 472 -0.89 -11.95 -13.46
N LEU A 473 -0.42 -10.71 -13.43
CA LEU A 473 0.78 -10.28 -14.15
C LEU A 473 2.02 -11.07 -13.68
N ILE A 474 2.18 -11.24 -12.36
CA ILE A 474 3.32 -12.01 -11.83
C ILE A 474 3.25 -13.48 -12.26
N VAL A 475 2.05 -14.09 -12.26
CA VAL A 475 1.86 -15.45 -12.77
C VAL A 475 2.34 -15.54 -14.22
N THR A 476 1.94 -14.62 -15.11
CA THR A 476 2.38 -14.65 -16.52
C THR A 476 3.89 -14.43 -16.68
N VAL A 477 4.53 -13.71 -15.78
CA VAL A 477 6.00 -13.57 -15.78
C VAL A 477 6.67 -14.86 -15.35
N VAL A 478 6.12 -15.56 -14.35
CA VAL A 478 6.65 -16.85 -13.87
C VAL A 478 6.49 -17.95 -14.93
N GLU A 479 5.31 -18.02 -15.58
CA GLU A 479 5.01 -19.00 -16.64
C GLU A 479 6.00 -18.95 -17.82
N LYS A 480 6.62 -17.79 -18.08
CA LYS A 480 7.69 -17.68 -19.10
C LYS A 480 8.90 -18.55 -18.79
N TYR A 481 9.20 -18.80 -17.52
CA TYR A 481 10.38 -19.56 -17.09
C TYR A 481 10.05 -20.96 -16.62
N ASP A 482 8.80 -21.21 -16.24
CA ASP A 482 8.28 -22.51 -15.81
C ASP A 482 6.79 -22.60 -16.13
N GLU A 483 6.48 -23.26 -17.26
CA GLU A 483 5.10 -23.39 -17.79
C GLU A 483 4.17 -24.18 -16.84
N ASP A 484 4.72 -25.01 -15.96
CA ASP A 484 3.96 -25.77 -14.97
C ASP A 484 3.60 -24.96 -13.70
N THR A 485 4.12 -23.75 -13.58
CA THR A 485 3.90 -22.89 -12.40
C THR A 485 2.56 -22.18 -12.49
N GLY A 486 1.57 -22.69 -11.80
CA GLY A 486 0.28 -22.02 -11.59
C GLY A 486 0.25 -21.15 -10.32
N LEU A 487 -0.91 -20.52 -10.09
CA LEU A 487 -1.21 -19.62 -8.96
C LEU A 487 -0.85 -20.24 -7.60
N GLY A 488 -1.18 -21.51 -7.35
CA GLY A 488 -0.84 -22.20 -6.10
C GLY A 488 0.66 -22.38 -5.88
N THR A 489 1.42 -22.58 -6.95
CA THR A 489 2.89 -22.71 -6.89
C THR A 489 3.52 -21.36 -6.52
N LEU A 490 3.06 -20.25 -7.14
CA LEU A 490 3.51 -18.91 -6.80
C LEU A 490 3.23 -18.58 -5.32
N ILE A 491 2.01 -18.84 -4.84
CA ILE A 491 1.67 -18.63 -3.42
C ILE A 491 2.57 -19.48 -2.50
N SER A 492 2.80 -20.75 -2.84
CA SER A 492 3.70 -21.63 -2.08
C SER A 492 5.15 -21.11 -2.06
N LEU A 493 5.61 -20.50 -3.16
CA LEU A 493 6.92 -19.86 -3.26
C LEU A 493 7.02 -18.61 -2.39
N MET A 494 5.93 -17.84 -2.31
CA MET A 494 5.89 -16.56 -1.59
C MET A 494 5.55 -16.70 -0.09
N LEU A 495 4.97 -17.82 0.32
CA LEU A 495 4.56 -18.02 1.72
C LEU A 495 5.70 -17.85 2.75
N PRO A 496 6.94 -18.34 2.53
CA PRO A 496 8.06 -18.09 3.44
C PRO A 496 8.35 -16.60 3.65
N TYR A 497 8.28 -15.80 2.58
CA TYR A 497 8.46 -14.34 2.71
C TYR A 497 7.33 -13.72 3.54
N SER A 498 6.08 -14.05 3.24
CA SER A 498 4.92 -13.51 3.95
C SER A 498 5.03 -13.78 5.45
N MET A 499 5.31 -15.02 5.84
CA MET A 499 5.40 -15.42 7.25
C MET A 499 6.61 -14.77 7.96
N ILE A 500 7.78 -14.80 7.35
CA ILE A 500 9.01 -14.25 7.96
C ILE A 500 8.94 -12.72 8.05
N PHE A 501 8.37 -12.04 7.03
CA PHE A 501 8.16 -10.60 7.08
C PHE A 501 7.13 -10.23 8.15
N LEU A 502 5.99 -10.93 8.21
CA LEU A 502 4.97 -10.67 9.24
C LEU A 502 5.54 -10.82 10.64
N ILE A 503 6.23 -11.92 10.91
CA ILE A 503 6.83 -12.17 12.23
C ILE A 503 7.93 -11.16 12.52
N GLY A 504 8.90 -10.98 11.61
CA GLY A 504 10.04 -10.09 11.81
C GLY A 504 9.62 -8.63 11.96
N TRP A 505 8.65 -8.18 11.17
CA TRP A 505 8.16 -6.81 11.25
C TRP A 505 7.31 -6.57 12.51
N THR A 506 6.50 -7.56 12.91
CA THR A 506 5.79 -7.51 14.20
C THR A 506 6.76 -7.50 15.38
N LEU A 507 7.85 -8.29 15.34
CA LEU A 507 8.89 -8.25 16.35
C LEU A 507 9.59 -6.89 16.41
N LEU A 508 9.88 -6.26 15.26
CA LEU A 508 10.42 -4.89 15.24
C LEU A 508 9.46 -3.92 15.93
N LEU A 509 8.16 -4.01 15.65
CA LEU A 509 7.16 -3.16 16.30
C LEU A 509 7.13 -3.40 17.82
N ILE A 510 7.22 -4.66 18.28
CA ILE A 510 7.29 -5.01 19.71
C ILE A 510 8.53 -4.38 20.36
N VAL A 511 9.70 -4.50 19.73
CA VAL A 511 10.94 -3.86 20.22
C VAL A 511 10.77 -2.34 20.28
N TRP A 512 10.19 -1.74 19.26
CA TRP A 512 9.93 -0.31 19.20
C TRP A 512 8.97 0.16 20.31
N TYR A 513 7.92 -0.63 20.56
CA TYR A 513 6.96 -0.38 21.63
C TYR A 513 7.62 -0.33 23.02
N PHE A 514 8.53 -1.27 23.31
CA PHE A 514 9.23 -1.30 24.61
C PHE A 514 10.34 -0.26 24.71
N THR A 515 10.94 0.17 23.62
CA THR A 515 11.98 1.21 23.63
C THR A 515 11.42 2.62 23.76
N GLY A 516 10.13 2.82 23.46
CA GLY A 516 9.50 4.14 23.48
C GLY A 516 10.05 5.11 22.43
N LEU A 517 10.72 4.60 21.38
CA LEU A 517 11.25 5.43 20.31
C LEU A 517 10.10 6.07 19.49
N PRO A 518 10.29 7.30 19.01
CA PRO A 518 9.29 7.92 18.13
C PRO A 518 9.22 7.17 16.79
N ILE A 519 8.01 7.01 16.27
CA ILE A 519 7.75 6.33 14.99
C ILE A 519 7.78 7.27 13.78
N GLY A 520 7.72 8.57 14.06
CA GLY A 520 7.84 9.65 13.08
C GLY A 520 8.46 10.90 13.69
N PRO A 521 8.71 11.95 12.89
CA PRO A 521 9.17 13.25 13.38
C PRO A 521 8.10 13.92 14.26
N HIS A 522 8.54 14.99 14.95
CA HIS A 522 7.69 15.83 15.81
C HIS A 522 6.96 15.09 16.96
N GLY A 523 7.55 13.98 17.44
CA GLY A 523 7.04 13.27 18.62
C GLY A 523 5.85 12.37 18.32
N ALA A 524 5.72 11.85 17.10
CA ALA A 524 4.81 10.76 16.82
C ALA A 524 5.26 9.50 17.57
N TYR A 525 4.67 9.26 18.73
CA TYR A 525 4.93 8.10 19.58
C TYR A 525 3.83 7.05 19.41
N MET A 526 4.02 5.87 20.01
CA MET A 526 3.03 4.79 19.96
C MET A 526 1.93 4.94 21.02
N LEU A 527 2.27 5.54 22.14
CA LEU A 527 1.36 5.77 23.26
C LEU A 527 1.14 7.27 23.46
N MET A 528 -0.06 7.63 23.91
CA MET A 528 -0.43 9.00 24.27
C MET A 528 0.05 9.37 25.65
#